data_b91caea2c61ca2f237294f11a89cbf0c
#
_entry.id   b91caea2c61ca2f237294f11a89cbf0c
#
_cell.length_a   1.000
_cell.length_b   1.000
_cell.length_c   1.000
_cell.angle_alpha   90.00
_cell.angle_beta   90.00
_cell.angle_gamma   90.00
#
_symmetry.space_group_name_H-M   'P 1'
#
loop_
_entity.id
_entity.type
_entity.pdbx_description
1 polymer ?
#
loop_
_entity_poly.entity_id
_entity_poly.type
_entity_poly.pdbx_seq_one_letter_code
_entity_poly.pdbx_strand_id
1 'polypeptide(L)'
;SLVGSEMCIRDSVVGGSLGTRTLNEMMKAWVLRQGGTSPVQVIWQTGKYYEREMQAFLAAHPAAHVWQGAFIDRMDYAYAAADLVVSRSGAGTVSELCLVAKPVLFVPSPNVAEDHQTKNARALETKGAAVVVPDAECRTKAMPRAVELLADRETLAAMSRNLEALARPDAAEDIVNEIVKVMK
;
A
#
# COMPACT_ATOMS: atom_id res chain seq x y z
N SER A 1 -21.47 -5.84 11.65
CA SER A 1 -22.09 -4.53 11.56
C SER A 1 -21.06 -3.47 11.99
N LEU A 2 -20.29 -2.95 11.04
CA LEU A 2 -19.37 -1.82 11.24
C LEU A 2 -20.07 -0.53 10.80
N VAL A 3 -21.13 -0.16 11.53
CA VAL A 3 -21.83 1.12 11.32
C VAL A 3 -21.89 1.83 12.66
N GLY A 4 -20.89 2.65 12.89
CA GLY A 4 -20.85 3.68 13.90
C GLY A 4 -20.34 4.94 13.21
N SER A 5 -21.11 5.98 13.29
CA SER A 5 -20.94 7.27 12.62
C SER A 5 -19.76 8.05 13.23
N GLU A 6 -18.54 7.71 12.86
CA GLU A 6 -17.40 8.61 12.93
C GLU A 6 -16.41 8.17 11.85
N MET A 7 -15.81 9.14 11.17
CA MET A 7 -14.95 9.03 10.00
C MET A 7 -13.89 7.93 10.18
N CYS A 8 -14.23 6.68 9.79
CA CYS A 8 -13.29 5.56 9.81
C CYS A 8 -12.26 5.79 8.70
N ILE A 9 -11.11 6.31 9.09
CA ILE A 9 -9.94 6.38 8.22
C ILE A 9 -9.41 4.97 8.07
N ARG A 10 -9.31 4.47 6.82
CA ARG A 10 -8.88 3.10 6.52
C ARG A 10 -7.57 3.12 5.77
N ASP A 11 -6.62 2.37 6.27
CA ASP A 11 -5.33 2.14 5.64
C ASP A 11 -5.24 0.69 5.15
N SER A 12 -4.55 0.46 4.05
CA SER A 12 -4.28 -0.88 3.54
C SER A 12 -2.78 -1.10 3.40
N VAL A 13 -2.25 -2.06 4.14
CA VAL A 13 -0.83 -2.43 4.09
C VAL A 13 -0.67 -3.71 3.27
N VAL A 14 -0.02 -3.62 2.11
CA VAL A 14 0.13 -4.71 1.16
C VAL A 14 1.60 -5.10 1.00
N GLY A 15 1.96 -6.28 1.47
CA GLY A 15 3.30 -6.84 1.37
C GLY A 15 3.59 -7.64 0.09
N GLY A 16 2.63 -7.71 -0.85
CA GLY A 16 2.67 -8.63 -1.99
C GLY A 16 2.33 -10.08 -1.59
N SER A 17 2.19 -10.99 -2.59
CA SER A 17 1.71 -12.38 -2.38
C SER A 17 2.63 -13.22 -1.49
N LEU A 18 3.95 -12.99 -1.54
CA LEU A 18 4.93 -13.70 -0.70
C LEU A 18 5.12 -13.03 0.67
N GLY A 19 4.67 -11.79 0.81
CA GLY A 19 4.89 -10.97 1.98
C GLY A 19 6.25 -10.26 1.98
N THR A 20 6.36 -9.27 2.85
CA THR A 20 7.56 -8.44 3.01
C THR A 20 7.91 -8.31 4.48
N ARG A 21 9.09 -8.81 4.86
CA ARG A 21 9.55 -8.77 6.26
C ARG A 21 9.51 -7.35 6.84
N THR A 22 10.03 -6.37 6.11
CA THR A 22 10.07 -4.98 6.57
C THR A 22 8.69 -4.42 6.88
N LEU A 23 7.69 -4.62 6.01
CA LEU A 23 6.32 -4.15 6.23
C LEU A 23 5.66 -4.90 7.40
N ASN A 24 5.91 -6.21 7.53
CA ASN A 24 5.41 -6.98 8.67
C ASN A 24 6.00 -6.50 10.00
N GLU A 25 7.31 -6.24 10.06
CA GLU A 25 7.96 -5.69 11.26
C GLU A 25 7.50 -4.25 11.57
N MET A 26 7.20 -3.46 10.56
CA MET A 26 6.58 -2.14 10.71
C MET A 26 5.20 -2.27 11.40
N MET A 27 4.36 -3.17 10.92
CA MET A 27 3.03 -3.40 11.49
C MET A 27 3.10 -3.94 12.93
N LYS A 28 4.00 -4.88 13.21
CA LYS A 28 4.24 -5.34 14.59
C LYS A 28 4.62 -4.17 15.51
N ALA A 29 5.56 -3.35 15.08
CA ALA A 29 5.99 -2.18 15.85
C ALA A 29 4.84 -1.15 16.03
N TRP A 30 3.97 -0.99 15.04
CA TRP A 30 2.79 -0.14 15.13
C TRP A 30 1.79 -0.67 16.15
N VAL A 31 1.38 -1.94 16.06
CA VAL A 31 0.45 -2.58 16.99
C VAL A 31 0.93 -2.46 18.44
N LEU A 32 2.21 -2.72 18.69
CA LEU A 32 2.79 -2.61 20.03
C LEU A 32 2.73 -1.18 20.58
N ARG A 33 2.95 -0.17 19.74
CA ARG A 33 2.89 1.24 20.15
C ARG A 33 1.47 1.72 20.43
N GLN A 34 0.48 1.19 19.72
CA GLN A 34 -0.92 1.61 19.88
C GLN A 34 -1.60 1.00 21.11
N GLY A 35 -1.06 -0.07 21.69
CA GLY A 35 -1.61 -0.68 22.90
C GLY A 35 -3.07 -1.15 22.76
N GLY A 36 -3.46 -1.60 21.57
CA GLY A 36 -4.82 -2.07 21.25
C GLY A 36 -5.78 -1.00 20.75
N THR A 37 -5.40 0.28 20.75
CA THR A 37 -6.19 1.40 20.21
C THR A 37 -5.47 2.05 19.03
N SER A 38 -6.22 2.53 18.04
CA SER A 38 -5.62 3.20 16.87
C SER A 38 -6.61 4.20 16.28
N PRO A 39 -6.14 5.36 15.78
CA PRO A 39 -6.97 6.30 15.04
C PRO A 39 -7.38 5.78 13.65
N VAL A 40 -6.77 4.68 13.18
CA VAL A 40 -6.98 4.11 11.85
C VAL A 40 -7.30 2.63 11.93
N GLN A 41 -8.08 2.13 10.97
CA GLN A 41 -8.30 0.70 10.74
C GLN A 41 -7.35 0.22 9.65
N VAL A 42 -6.77 -0.96 9.82
CA VAL A 42 -5.76 -1.49 8.90
C VAL A 42 -6.19 -2.84 8.31
N ILE A 43 -6.12 -2.93 6.98
CA ILE A 43 -6.18 -4.20 6.25
C ILE A 43 -4.73 -4.62 5.97
N TRP A 44 -4.28 -5.70 6.60
CA TRP A 44 -2.88 -6.12 6.55
C TRP A 44 -2.69 -7.45 5.82
N GLN A 45 -2.12 -7.39 4.60
CA GLN A 45 -1.69 -8.57 3.86
C GLN A 45 -0.27 -8.95 4.27
N THR A 46 -0.13 -10.04 4.99
CA THR A 46 1.15 -10.49 5.56
C THR A 46 2.01 -11.29 4.57
N GLY A 47 1.38 -11.90 3.57
CA GLY A 47 1.98 -12.88 2.68
C GLY A 47 2.02 -14.29 3.30
N LYS A 48 1.95 -15.31 2.44
CA LYS A 48 1.85 -16.73 2.85
C LYS A 48 3.00 -17.18 3.75
N TYR A 49 4.19 -16.64 3.50
CA TYR A 49 5.40 -17.03 4.27
C TYR A 49 5.33 -16.60 5.74
N TYR A 50 4.74 -15.45 6.01
CA TYR A 50 4.71 -14.84 7.36
C TYR A 50 3.37 -15.04 8.09
N GLU A 51 2.38 -15.65 7.47
CA GLU A 51 1.01 -15.73 7.98
C GLU A 51 0.94 -16.26 9.42
N ARG A 52 1.54 -17.42 9.66
CA ARG A 52 1.51 -18.08 10.98
C ARG A 52 2.18 -17.25 12.06
N GLU A 53 3.30 -16.62 11.74
CA GLU A 53 4.01 -15.74 12.68
C GLU A 53 3.16 -14.52 13.03
N MET A 54 2.53 -13.89 12.03
CA MET A 54 1.71 -12.70 12.25
C MET A 54 0.39 -13.02 12.96
N GLN A 55 -0.22 -14.18 12.70
CA GLN A 55 -1.37 -14.68 13.46
C GLN A 55 -1.03 -14.89 14.94
N ALA A 56 0.08 -15.57 15.23
CA ALA A 56 0.56 -15.77 16.59
C ALA A 56 0.86 -14.44 17.30
N PHE A 57 1.44 -13.49 16.57
CA PHE A 57 1.71 -12.14 17.09
C PHE A 57 0.40 -11.42 17.49
N LEU A 58 -0.61 -11.39 16.62
CA LEU A 58 -1.89 -10.74 16.93
C LEU A 58 -2.70 -11.49 18.01
N ALA A 59 -2.53 -12.80 18.13
CA ALA A 59 -3.12 -13.55 19.24
C ALA A 59 -2.52 -13.13 20.60
N ALA A 60 -1.22 -12.83 20.65
CA ALA A 60 -0.54 -12.34 21.84
C ALA A 60 -0.74 -10.82 22.07
N HIS A 61 -1.03 -10.06 21.01
CA HIS A 61 -1.23 -8.60 21.04
C HIS A 61 -2.52 -8.23 20.30
N PRO A 62 -3.70 -8.47 20.91
CA PRO A 62 -4.99 -8.21 20.25
C PRO A 62 -5.13 -6.75 19.79
N ALA A 63 -5.51 -6.56 18.52
CA ALA A 63 -5.69 -5.24 17.90
C ALA A 63 -6.98 -5.27 17.06
N ALA A 64 -8.10 -4.89 17.64
CA ALA A 64 -9.43 -4.95 17.00
C ALA A 64 -9.54 -4.09 15.72
N HIS A 65 -8.67 -3.11 15.56
CA HIS A 65 -8.57 -2.24 14.40
C HIS A 65 -7.74 -2.82 13.25
N VAL A 66 -7.17 -4.02 13.40
CA VAL A 66 -6.33 -4.67 12.40
C VAL A 66 -7.01 -5.93 11.90
N TRP A 67 -7.35 -5.99 10.62
CA TRP A 67 -7.63 -7.23 9.92
C TRP A 67 -6.34 -7.77 9.30
N GLN A 68 -6.06 -9.07 9.44
CA GLN A 68 -4.88 -9.71 8.89
C GLN A 68 -5.26 -10.93 8.05
N GLY A 69 -4.61 -11.09 6.91
CA GLY A 69 -4.67 -12.28 6.07
C GLY A 69 -3.38 -12.49 5.28
N ALA A 70 -3.09 -13.75 4.93
CA ALA A 70 -1.94 -14.08 4.08
C ALA A 70 -2.07 -13.42 2.72
N PHE A 71 -3.28 -13.40 2.18
CA PHE A 71 -3.61 -12.87 0.87
C PHE A 71 -5.00 -12.22 0.91
N ILE A 72 -5.21 -11.21 0.08
CA ILE A 72 -6.50 -10.54 -0.11
C ILE A 72 -7.07 -10.99 -1.45
N ASP A 73 -8.05 -11.90 -1.41
CA ASP A 73 -8.66 -12.45 -2.63
C ASP A 73 -9.42 -11.40 -3.44
N ARG A 74 -10.05 -10.45 -2.73
CA ARG A 74 -10.82 -9.36 -3.33
C ARG A 74 -10.08 -8.04 -3.14
N MET A 75 -8.95 -7.88 -3.85
CA MET A 75 -8.13 -6.67 -3.81
C MET A 75 -8.92 -5.44 -4.28
N ASP A 76 -9.86 -5.61 -5.19
CA ASP A 76 -10.80 -4.57 -5.63
C ASP A 76 -11.59 -3.97 -4.47
N TYR A 77 -12.10 -4.80 -3.56
CA TYR A 77 -12.80 -4.31 -2.36
C TYR A 77 -11.85 -3.68 -1.35
N ALA A 78 -10.65 -4.22 -1.21
CA ALA A 78 -9.65 -3.64 -0.31
C ALA A 78 -9.24 -2.24 -0.78
N TYR A 79 -8.97 -2.07 -2.09
CA TYR A 79 -8.69 -0.75 -2.65
C TYR A 79 -9.89 0.20 -2.54
N ALA A 80 -11.11 -0.28 -2.80
CA ALA A 80 -12.31 0.56 -2.64
C ALA A 80 -12.49 1.04 -1.19
N ALA A 81 -12.18 0.17 -0.21
CA ALA A 81 -12.32 0.47 1.21
C ALA A 81 -11.20 1.35 1.78
N ALA A 82 -10.00 1.29 1.21
CA ALA A 82 -8.84 2.04 1.70
C ALA A 82 -8.89 3.51 1.31
N ASP A 83 -8.46 4.39 2.19
CA ASP A 83 -8.18 5.81 1.91
C ASP A 83 -6.72 6.02 1.49
N LEU A 84 -5.80 5.18 1.97
CA LEU A 84 -4.37 5.19 1.67
C LEU A 84 -3.85 3.75 1.58
N VAL A 85 -2.88 3.52 0.72
CA VAL A 85 -2.17 2.23 0.62
C VAL A 85 -0.71 2.40 1.03
N VAL A 86 -0.21 1.51 1.89
CA VAL A 86 1.24 1.39 2.18
C VAL A 86 1.76 0.14 1.49
N SER A 87 2.70 0.27 0.57
CA SER A 87 3.14 -0.85 -0.27
C SER A 87 4.58 -0.73 -0.75
N ARG A 88 5.09 -1.83 -1.33
CA ARG A 88 6.27 -1.82 -2.21
C ARG A 88 5.92 -1.19 -3.55
N SER A 89 6.95 -0.74 -4.28
CA SER A 89 6.82 0.00 -5.55
C SER A 89 7.27 -0.83 -6.77
N GLY A 90 6.88 -2.12 -6.80
CA GLY A 90 7.03 -2.93 -8.01
C GLY A 90 6.18 -2.39 -9.17
N ALA A 91 6.60 -2.60 -10.41
CA ALA A 91 5.94 -2.04 -11.60
C ALA A 91 4.45 -2.37 -11.67
N GLY A 92 4.06 -3.63 -11.39
CA GLY A 92 2.66 -4.05 -11.37
C GLY A 92 1.83 -3.27 -10.34
N THR A 93 2.34 -3.16 -9.09
CA THR A 93 1.68 -2.41 -8.03
C THR A 93 1.52 -0.92 -8.37
N VAL A 94 2.56 -0.32 -8.96
CA VAL A 94 2.51 1.08 -9.42
C VAL A 94 1.42 1.27 -10.47
N SER A 95 1.36 0.40 -11.48
CA SER A 95 0.35 0.46 -12.53
C SER A 95 -1.07 0.27 -11.98
N GLU A 96 -1.26 -0.70 -11.09
CA GLU A 96 -2.54 -0.95 -10.42
C GLU A 96 -3.02 0.28 -9.63
N LEU A 97 -2.15 0.87 -8.81
CA LEU A 97 -2.49 2.02 -7.97
C LEU A 97 -2.80 3.28 -8.80
N CYS A 98 -2.14 3.45 -9.95
CA CYS A 98 -2.51 4.50 -10.91
C CYS A 98 -3.91 4.26 -11.47
N LEU A 99 -4.24 3.02 -11.89
CA LEU A 99 -5.55 2.68 -12.46
C LEU A 99 -6.71 2.88 -11.46
N VAL A 100 -6.49 2.54 -10.18
CA VAL A 100 -7.51 2.72 -9.14
C VAL A 100 -7.43 4.09 -8.47
N ALA A 101 -6.51 4.96 -8.90
CA ALA A 101 -6.28 6.31 -8.38
C ALA A 101 -6.18 6.36 -6.84
N LYS A 102 -5.58 5.34 -6.23
CA LYS A 102 -5.52 5.19 -4.77
C LYS A 102 -4.26 5.81 -4.20
N PRO A 103 -4.37 6.83 -3.33
CA PRO A 103 -3.22 7.44 -2.64
C PRO A 103 -2.30 6.41 -2.03
N VAL A 104 -0.98 6.63 -2.11
CA VAL A 104 -0.01 5.61 -1.71
C VAL A 104 1.22 6.19 -1.02
N LEU A 105 1.64 5.48 0.04
CA LEU A 105 2.95 5.61 0.65
C LEU A 105 3.79 4.40 0.24
N PHE A 106 4.81 4.63 -0.56
CA PHE A 106 5.73 3.58 -0.97
C PHE A 106 6.88 3.38 0.00
N VAL A 107 7.20 2.11 0.23
CA VAL A 107 8.43 1.67 0.89
C VAL A 107 9.20 0.82 -0.11
N PRO A 108 10.07 1.40 -0.95
CA PRO A 108 10.83 0.67 -1.96
C PRO A 108 11.70 -0.42 -1.35
N SER A 109 11.78 -1.59 -2.01
CA SER A 109 12.73 -2.63 -1.60
C SER A 109 14.14 -2.26 -2.06
N PRO A 110 15.15 -2.28 -1.17
CA PRO A 110 16.54 -2.04 -1.57
C PRO A 110 17.19 -3.27 -2.26
N ASN A 111 16.56 -4.45 -2.14
CA ASN A 111 17.11 -5.72 -2.60
C ASN A 111 16.55 -6.12 -3.98
N VAL A 112 16.55 -5.19 -4.93
CA VAL A 112 16.08 -5.41 -6.30
C VAL A 112 17.11 -4.94 -7.31
N ALA A 113 17.14 -5.59 -8.49
CA ALA A 113 18.07 -5.23 -9.55
C ALA A 113 17.93 -3.74 -9.91
N GLU A 114 19.07 -3.06 -10.09
CA GLU A 114 19.14 -1.65 -10.55
C GLU A 114 18.33 -0.64 -9.74
N ASP A 115 17.97 -0.97 -8.51
CA ASP A 115 17.16 -0.11 -7.63
C ASP A 115 15.85 0.38 -8.28
N HIS A 116 15.24 -0.47 -9.13
CA HIS A 116 14.07 -0.07 -9.91
C HIS A 116 12.86 0.32 -9.05
N GLN A 117 12.71 -0.25 -7.83
CA GLN A 117 11.61 0.13 -6.96
C GLN A 117 11.74 1.56 -6.44
N THR A 118 12.95 1.99 -6.05
CA THR A 118 13.18 3.39 -5.66
C THR A 118 12.93 4.34 -6.82
N LYS A 119 13.41 3.99 -8.03
CA LYS A 119 13.17 4.79 -9.23
C LYS A 119 11.67 4.94 -9.53
N ASN A 120 10.91 3.84 -9.48
CA ASN A 120 9.46 3.86 -9.66
C ASN A 120 8.75 4.76 -8.65
N ALA A 121 9.05 4.57 -7.35
CA ALA A 121 8.43 5.36 -6.29
C ALA A 121 8.75 6.87 -6.41
N ARG A 122 10.01 7.21 -6.66
CA ARG A 122 10.44 8.60 -6.83
C ARG A 122 9.82 9.28 -8.06
N ALA A 123 9.63 8.53 -9.14
CA ALA A 123 8.95 9.05 -10.34
C ALA A 123 7.51 9.50 -10.04
N LEU A 124 6.79 8.78 -9.17
CA LEU A 124 5.45 9.18 -8.73
C LEU A 124 5.51 10.31 -7.69
N GLU A 125 6.45 10.24 -6.76
CA GLU A 125 6.63 11.28 -5.75
C GLU A 125 6.91 12.65 -6.37
N THR A 126 7.79 12.72 -7.39
CA THR A 126 8.10 13.96 -8.11
C THR A 126 6.86 14.59 -8.77
N LYS A 127 5.85 13.77 -9.06
CA LYS A 127 4.56 14.21 -9.63
C LYS A 127 3.49 14.48 -8.57
N GLY A 128 3.85 14.41 -7.29
CA GLY A 128 2.90 14.56 -6.18
C GLY A 128 1.85 13.44 -6.13
N ALA A 129 2.15 12.27 -6.72
CA ALA A 129 1.25 11.12 -6.81
C ALA A 129 1.52 10.07 -5.73
N ALA A 130 2.62 10.17 -4.99
CA ALA A 130 2.99 9.25 -3.92
C ALA A 130 3.84 9.95 -2.86
N VAL A 131 3.95 9.33 -1.69
CA VAL A 131 4.96 9.64 -0.67
C VAL A 131 5.91 8.45 -0.56
N VAL A 132 7.19 8.70 -0.32
CA VAL A 132 8.20 7.65 -0.23
C VAL A 132 8.88 7.67 1.14
N VAL A 133 8.92 6.52 1.79
CA VAL A 133 9.69 6.26 3.01
C VAL A 133 10.76 5.21 2.70
N PRO A 134 12.05 5.48 2.94
CA PRO A 134 13.10 4.49 2.73
C PRO A 134 12.89 3.22 3.58
N ASP A 135 13.28 2.06 3.05
CA ASP A 135 13.13 0.76 3.73
C ASP A 135 13.76 0.76 5.13
N ALA A 136 14.94 1.34 5.27
CA ALA A 136 15.65 1.45 6.56
C ALA A 136 14.88 2.25 7.62
N GLU A 137 14.00 3.17 7.22
CA GLU A 137 13.20 4.01 8.09
C GLU A 137 11.77 3.50 8.28
N CYS A 138 11.37 2.50 7.51
CA CYS A 138 10.01 1.98 7.44
C CYS A 138 9.41 1.68 8.82
N ARG A 139 10.14 0.94 9.64
CA ARG A 139 9.68 0.48 10.96
C ARG A 139 9.23 1.61 11.89
N THR A 140 9.85 2.76 11.81
CA THR A 140 9.62 3.89 12.73
C THR A 140 8.83 5.03 12.10
N LYS A 141 8.92 5.23 10.78
CA LYS A 141 8.37 6.41 10.10
C LYS A 141 7.16 6.12 9.22
N ALA A 142 7.02 4.91 8.64
CA ALA A 142 5.99 4.70 7.62
C ALA A 142 4.56 4.82 8.19
N MET A 143 4.21 4.11 9.26
CA MET A 143 2.87 4.23 9.84
C MET A 143 2.58 5.60 10.46
N PRO A 144 3.48 6.25 11.22
CA PRO A 144 3.26 7.65 11.61
C PRO A 144 2.99 8.58 10.43
N ARG A 145 3.76 8.45 9.34
CA ARG A 145 3.56 9.25 8.13
C ARG A 145 2.23 8.93 7.42
N ALA A 146 1.83 7.66 7.41
CA ALA A 146 0.53 7.25 6.87
C ALA A 146 -0.62 7.91 7.66
N VAL A 147 -0.56 7.92 8.99
CA VAL A 147 -1.58 8.57 9.84
C VAL A 147 -1.64 10.08 9.60
N GLU A 148 -0.49 10.76 9.45
CA GLU A 148 -0.45 12.18 9.08
C GLU A 148 -1.13 12.44 7.73
N LEU A 149 -0.83 11.63 6.71
CA LEU A 149 -1.45 11.73 5.39
C LEU A 149 -2.96 11.51 5.45
N LEU A 150 -3.41 10.51 6.21
CA LEU A 150 -4.83 10.21 6.38
C LEU A 150 -5.62 11.36 7.03
N ALA A 151 -4.95 12.19 7.84
CA ALA A 151 -5.56 13.40 8.41
C ALA A 151 -5.64 14.57 7.39
N ASP A 152 -4.86 14.53 6.32
CA ASP A 152 -4.78 15.57 5.28
C ASP A 152 -5.58 15.16 4.03
N ARG A 153 -6.88 15.42 4.05
CA ARG A 153 -7.80 15.08 2.96
C ARG A 153 -7.48 15.79 1.65
N GLU A 154 -6.92 16.99 1.70
CA GLU A 154 -6.55 17.75 0.51
C GLU A 154 -5.36 17.09 -0.20
N THR A 155 -4.33 16.73 0.54
CA THR A 155 -3.17 15.98 0.02
C THR A 155 -3.59 14.64 -0.58
N LEU A 156 -4.45 13.85 0.10
CA LEU A 156 -4.96 12.58 -0.45
C LEU A 156 -5.72 12.78 -1.76
N ALA A 157 -6.59 13.79 -1.83
CA ALA A 157 -7.35 14.10 -3.04
C ALA A 157 -6.42 14.56 -4.19
N ALA A 158 -5.38 15.33 -3.90
CA ALA A 158 -4.38 15.72 -4.89
C ALA A 158 -3.59 14.51 -5.42
N MET A 159 -3.15 13.62 -4.52
CA MET A 159 -2.46 12.39 -4.91
C MET A 159 -3.33 11.51 -5.81
N SER A 160 -4.61 11.35 -5.48
CA SER A 160 -5.56 10.57 -6.28
C SER A 160 -5.68 11.13 -7.71
N ARG A 161 -5.89 12.44 -7.86
CA ARG A 161 -5.95 13.09 -9.20
C ARG A 161 -4.65 12.92 -9.98
N ASN A 162 -3.51 13.03 -9.32
CA ASN A 162 -2.21 12.87 -9.96
C ASN A 162 -1.96 11.42 -10.41
N LEU A 163 -2.41 10.42 -9.64
CA LEU A 163 -2.35 9.00 -10.01
C LEU A 163 -3.26 8.71 -11.20
N GLU A 164 -4.48 9.22 -11.20
CA GLU A 164 -5.43 9.07 -12.30
C GLU A 164 -4.85 9.62 -13.62
N ALA A 165 -4.18 10.79 -13.58
CA ALA A 165 -3.52 11.38 -14.74
C ALA A 165 -2.33 10.54 -15.28
N LEU A 166 -1.80 9.62 -14.49
CA LEU A 166 -0.73 8.70 -14.84
C LEU A 166 -1.22 7.32 -15.28
N ALA A 167 -2.51 7.04 -15.10
CA ALA A 167 -3.12 5.77 -15.47
C ALA A 167 -3.04 5.52 -16.97
N ARG A 168 -2.83 4.26 -17.35
CA ARG A 168 -2.86 3.79 -18.73
C ARG A 168 -3.85 2.63 -18.84
N PRO A 169 -5.16 2.90 -18.90
CA PRO A 169 -6.18 1.86 -18.95
C PRO A 169 -6.07 1.00 -20.20
N ASP A 170 -5.64 1.57 -21.31
CA ASP A 170 -5.58 0.94 -22.62
C ASP A 170 -4.20 0.33 -22.94
N ALA A 171 -3.31 0.18 -21.97
CA ALA A 171 -1.92 -0.27 -22.17
C ALA A 171 -1.84 -1.64 -22.90
N ALA A 172 -2.77 -2.56 -22.64
CA ALA A 172 -2.80 -3.85 -23.31
C ALA A 172 -3.17 -3.72 -24.79
N GLU A 173 -4.12 -2.87 -25.12
CA GLU A 173 -4.53 -2.56 -26.49
C GLU A 173 -3.41 -1.85 -27.26
N ASP A 174 -2.75 -0.89 -26.65
CA ASP A 174 -1.60 -0.19 -27.20
C ASP A 174 -0.49 -1.16 -27.58
N ILE A 175 -0.14 -2.10 -26.71
CA ILE A 175 0.87 -3.14 -26.96
C ILE A 175 0.47 -4.03 -28.15
N VAL A 176 -0.77 -4.50 -28.20
CA VAL A 176 -1.28 -5.30 -29.30
C VAL A 176 -1.19 -4.52 -30.62
N ASN A 177 -1.60 -3.27 -30.63
CA ASN A 177 -1.53 -2.41 -31.81
C ASN A 177 -0.10 -2.19 -32.31
N GLU A 178 0.88 -2.05 -31.41
CA GLU A 178 2.29 -1.95 -31.80
C GLU A 178 2.82 -3.30 -32.37
N ILE A 179 2.47 -4.43 -31.77
CA ILE A 179 2.85 -5.75 -32.30
C ILE A 179 2.31 -5.94 -33.74
N VAL A 180 1.04 -5.63 -33.98
CA VAL A 180 0.42 -5.73 -35.30
C VAL A 180 1.10 -4.86 -36.34
N LYS A 181 1.59 -3.66 -35.96
CA LYS A 181 2.36 -2.78 -36.87
C LYS A 181 3.70 -3.41 -37.31
N VAL A 182 4.38 -4.11 -36.38
CA VAL A 182 5.67 -4.74 -36.66
C VAL A 182 5.53 -6.04 -37.45
N MET A 183 4.36 -6.68 -37.44
CA MET A 183 4.07 -7.91 -38.18
C MET A 183 3.69 -7.69 -39.65
N LYS A 184 3.56 -6.45 -40.09
CA LYS A 184 3.34 -6.05 -41.49
C LYS A 184 4.65 -5.69 -42.16
#